data_41008c4b59d4ac3ef2a7b9cf0eb2c9c6
#
_entry.id   41008c4b59d4ac3ef2a7b9cf0eb2c9c6
#
_cell.length_a   1.000
_cell.length_b   1.000
_cell.length_c   1.000
_cell.angle_alpha   90.00
_cell.angle_beta   90.00
_cell.angle_gamma   90.00
#
_symmetry.space_group_name_H-M   'P 1'
#
loop_
_entity.id
_entity.type
_entity.pdbx_description
1 polymer ?
#
loop_
_entity_poly.entity_id
_entity_poly.type
_entity_poly.pdbx_seq_one_letter_code
_entity_poly.pdbx_strand_id
1 'polypeptide(L)'
;MARKETLQLPEVNFSEEGPIRHLHLGSEWIQGSMLVDAPTVLVHEYIQRMMAWLLFVDPATVAKRQALQLGLGAGSLTKFCHKELRMKTTAIELNPMVLHACRGWFKLPADNARMQVILGDAAQEIRKPQWLGVVDALQVDLYDEEAAAPVLDTADFYADCRATLTEEGCMTVNLFGRVSSYQKSLDKMAAAFGMDALWAF
;
A
#
# COMPACT_ATOMS: atom_id res chain seq x y z
N MET A 1 31.78 12.43 11.77
CA MET A 1 30.35 12.43 12.17
C MET A 1 29.53 12.82 10.94
N ALA A 2 28.96 11.86 10.25
CA ALA A 2 28.05 12.14 9.12
C ALA A 2 26.76 12.78 9.69
N ARG A 3 26.41 13.97 9.21
CA ARG A 3 25.09 14.57 9.46
C ARG A 3 24.05 13.57 8.94
N LYS A 4 23.20 13.03 9.82
CA LYS A 4 21.94 12.44 9.40
C LYS A 4 21.17 13.56 8.71
N GLU A 5 21.06 13.52 7.41
CA GLU A 5 20.06 14.32 6.70
C GLU A 5 18.71 13.91 7.29
N THR A 6 18.08 14.84 7.97
CA THR A 6 16.70 14.65 8.47
C THR A 6 15.83 14.61 7.21
N LEU A 7 15.28 13.45 6.89
CA LEU A 7 14.34 13.29 5.79
C LEU A 7 13.19 14.29 6.05
N GLN A 8 13.08 15.31 5.21
CA GLN A 8 12.01 16.29 5.33
C GLN A 8 10.77 15.67 4.67
N LEU A 9 9.86 15.16 5.50
CA LEU A 9 8.61 14.56 5.03
C LEU A 9 7.64 15.66 4.62
N PRO A 10 6.82 15.43 3.57
CA PRO A 10 5.84 16.42 3.12
C PRO A 10 4.76 16.68 4.17
N GLU A 11 4.26 17.91 4.17
CA GLU A 11 3.14 18.31 5.00
C GLU A 11 1.87 17.57 4.56
N VAL A 12 1.05 17.15 5.53
CA VAL A 12 -0.19 16.42 5.30
C VAL A 12 -1.38 17.34 5.52
N ASN A 13 -2.23 17.46 4.53
CA ASN A 13 -3.51 18.17 4.62
C ASN A 13 -4.62 17.41 3.90
N PHE A 14 -5.85 17.91 3.97
CA PHE A 14 -6.98 17.29 3.28
C PHE A 14 -7.94 18.36 2.74
N SER A 15 -8.69 17.98 1.71
CA SER A 15 -9.80 18.75 1.15
C SER A 15 -11.07 17.91 1.11
N GLU A 16 -12.21 18.56 0.87
CA GLU A 16 -13.50 17.89 0.71
C GLU A 16 -14.19 18.34 -0.58
N GLU A 17 -14.67 17.38 -1.33
CA GLU A 17 -15.49 17.59 -2.51
C GLU A 17 -16.77 16.77 -2.37
N GLY A 18 -17.88 17.45 -2.05
CA GLY A 18 -19.14 16.80 -1.72
C GLY A 18 -18.97 15.79 -0.56
N PRO A 19 -19.35 14.52 -0.74
CA PRO A 19 -19.20 13.50 0.31
C PRO A 19 -17.82 12.88 0.38
N ILE A 20 -16.84 13.31 -0.43
CA ILE A 20 -15.52 12.71 -0.54
C ILE A 20 -14.51 13.60 0.14
N ARG A 21 -13.67 13.01 0.98
CA ARG A 21 -12.49 13.63 1.59
C ARG A 21 -11.23 13.10 0.92
N HIS A 22 -10.35 14.02 0.50
CA HIS A 22 -9.10 13.75 -0.19
C HIS A 22 -7.91 14.04 0.72
N LEU A 23 -6.91 13.17 0.70
CA LEU A 23 -5.62 13.34 1.36
C LEU A 23 -4.62 13.94 0.37
N HIS A 24 -3.79 14.89 0.84
CA HIS A 24 -2.73 15.53 0.08
C HIS A 24 -1.40 15.49 0.84
N LEU A 25 -0.29 15.42 0.11
CA LEU A 25 1.08 15.43 0.64
C LEU A 25 1.87 16.59 0.03
N GLY A 26 1.79 17.77 0.65
CA GLY A 26 2.55 18.96 0.25
C GLY A 26 2.22 19.52 -1.15
N SER A 27 1.27 18.95 -1.86
CA SER A 27 0.88 19.34 -3.21
C SER A 27 -0.64 19.25 -3.40
N GLU A 28 -1.15 19.63 -4.59
CA GLU A 28 -2.57 19.52 -4.95
C GLU A 28 -2.96 18.07 -5.35
N TRP A 29 -1.97 17.20 -5.55
CA TRP A 29 -2.23 15.82 -5.96
C TRP A 29 -2.94 15.02 -4.85
N ILE A 30 -3.97 14.27 -5.27
CA ILE A 30 -4.73 13.40 -4.37
C ILE A 30 -3.94 12.11 -4.15
N GLN A 31 -3.55 11.89 -2.89
CA GLN A 31 -2.83 10.68 -2.45
C GLN A 31 -3.76 9.57 -1.95
N GLY A 32 -5.04 9.88 -1.84
CA GLY A 32 -6.06 8.92 -1.47
C GLY A 32 -7.36 9.62 -1.11
N SER A 33 -8.46 8.85 -1.11
CA SER A 33 -9.77 9.42 -0.85
C SER A 33 -10.63 8.49 0.00
N MET A 34 -11.59 9.09 0.70
CA MET A 34 -12.56 8.37 1.52
C MET A 34 -13.96 8.98 1.33
N LEU A 35 -14.94 8.13 1.11
CA LEU A 35 -16.34 8.52 1.23
C LEU A 35 -16.70 8.67 2.72
N VAL A 36 -17.12 9.86 3.15
CA VAL A 36 -17.24 10.20 4.60
C VAL A 36 -18.25 9.30 5.30
N ASP A 37 -19.38 9.00 4.64
CA ASP A 37 -20.44 8.17 5.21
C ASP A 37 -20.25 6.66 5.01
N ALA A 38 -19.31 6.28 4.12
CA ALA A 38 -18.97 4.88 3.84
C ALA A 38 -17.45 4.69 3.76
N PRO A 39 -16.72 4.79 4.89
CA PRO A 39 -15.27 4.93 4.93
C PRO A 39 -14.47 3.71 4.46
N THR A 40 -15.12 2.57 4.26
CA THR A 40 -14.51 1.35 3.74
C THR A 40 -14.71 1.17 2.23
N VAL A 41 -15.52 2.02 1.59
CA VAL A 41 -15.69 1.99 0.13
C VAL A 41 -14.41 2.43 -0.56
N LEU A 42 -13.98 1.66 -1.56
CA LEU A 42 -12.83 1.98 -2.40
C LEU A 42 -13.27 2.96 -3.49
N VAL A 43 -12.91 4.24 -3.33
CA VAL A 43 -13.41 5.35 -4.17
C VAL A 43 -12.77 5.33 -5.56
N HIS A 44 -11.43 5.15 -5.63
CA HIS A 44 -10.70 5.21 -6.88
C HIS A 44 -10.63 3.86 -7.58
N GLU A 45 -10.70 3.87 -8.91
CA GLU A 45 -10.64 2.65 -9.72
C GLU A 45 -9.32 1.89 -9.54
N TYR A 46 -8.18 2.60 -9.46
CA TYR A 46 -6.89 1.94 -9.27
C TYR A 46 -6.82 1.15 -7.96
N ILE A 47 -7.38 1.68 -6.86
CA ILE A 47 -7.45 0.96 -5.58
C ILE A 47 -8.36 -0.27 -5.68
N GLN A 48 -9.46 -0.18 -6.44
CA GLN A 48 -10.31 -1.36 -6.71
C GLN A 48 -9.53 -2.42 -7.49
N ARG A 49 -8.75 -2.01 -8.50
CA ARG A 49 -7.86 -2.91 -9.26
C ARG A 49 -6.76 -3.51 -8.38
N MET A 50 -6.25 -2.81 -7.39
CA MET A 50 -5.32 -3.37 -6.41
C MET A 50 -5.90 -4.51 -5.57
N MET A 51 -7.21 -4.73 -5.62
CA MET A 51 -7.86 -5.90 -5.02
C MET A 51 -7.97 -7.10 -5.99
N ALA A 52 -7.39 -7.03 -7.19
CA ALA A 52 -7.44 -8.12 -8.19
C ALA A 52 -6.86 -9.45 -7.69
N TRP A 53 -6.00 -9.45 -6.68
CA TRP A 53 -5.53 -10.68 -6.02
C TRP A 53 -6.67 -11.56 -5.52
N LEU A 54 -7.85 -11.00 -5.22
CA LEU A 54 -9.05 -11.77 -4.83
C LEU A 54 -9.53 -12.73 -5.93
N LEU A 55 -9.15 -12.50 -7.18
CA LEU A 55 -9.48 -13.40 -8.30
C LEU A 55 -8.71 -14.73 -8.23
N PHE A 56 -7.64 -14.80 -7.44
CA PHE A 56 -6.73 -15.94 -7.35
C PHE A 56 -6.85 -16.70 -6.02
N VAL A 57 -7.81 -16.33 -5.16
CA VAL A 57 -7.98 -16.96 -3.84
C VAL A 57 -9.40 -17.46 -3.63
N ASP A 58 -9.54 -18.53 -2.86
CA ASP A 58 -10.86 -18.99 -2.43
C ASP A 58 -11.47 -17.98 -1.47
N PRO A 59 -12.66 -17.40 -1.79
CA PRO A 59 -13.34 -16.44 -0.95
C PRO A 59 -13.57 -16.92 0.50
N ALA A 60 -13.77 -18.21 0.71
CA ALA A 60 -13.99 -18.78 2.04
C ALA A 60 -12.72 -18.71 2.94
N THR A 61 -11.55 -18.50 2.36
CA THR A 61 -10.27 -18.45 3.08
C THR A 61 -9.80 -17.01 3.38
N VAL A 62 -10.36 -16.01 2.70
CA VAL A 62 -9.87 -14.61 2.73
C VAL A 62 -9.75 -14.06 4.16
N ALA A 63 -10.73 -14.29 5.03
CA ALA A 63 -10.72 -13.80 6.40
C ALA A 63 -9.60 -14.39 7.29
N LYS A 64 -8.99 -15.50 6.87
CA LYS A 64 -7.88 -16.18 7.57
C LYS A 64 -6.51 -15.67 7.08
N ARG A 65 -6.47 -14.94 5.98
CA ARG A 65 -5.26 -14.48 5.31
C ARG A 65 -4.71 -13.20 5.94
N GLN A 66 -3.43 -12.92 5.69
CA GLN A 66 -2.74 -11.73 6.14
C GLN A 66 -2.46 -10.79 4.97
N ALA A 67 -2.92 -9.53 5.12
CA ALA A 67 -2.62 -8.44 4.19
C ALA A 67 -1.50 -7.56 4.73
N LEU A 68 -0.57 -7.16 3.88
CA LEU A 68 0.45 -6.15 4.15
C LEU A 68 0.36 -5.06 3.09
N GLN A 69 0.20 -3.80 3.53
CA GLN A 69 0.23 -2.64 2.65
C GLN A 69 1.55 -1.88 2.83
N LEU A 70 2.20 -1.55 1.74
CA LEU A 70 3.32 -0.62 1.70
C LEU A 70 2.80 0.72 1.20
N GLY A 71 2.80 1.71 2.09
CA GLY A 71 2.07 2.96 1.95
C GLY A 71 0.66 2.86 2.57
N LEU A 72 0.25 3.92 3.27
CA LEU A 72 -1.06 4.00 3.91
C LEU A 72 -2.05 4.84 3.10
N GLY A 73 -1.60 5.95 2.49
CA GLY A 73 -2.48 6.91 1.85
C GLY A 73 -3.64 7.31 2.76
N ALA A 74 -4.86 7.35 2.26
CA ALA A 74 -6.08 7.59 3.07
C ALA A 74 -6.53 6.37 3.90
N GLY A 75 -5.72 5.32 3.99
CA GLY A 75 -6.03 4.07 4.69
C GLY A 75 -7.14 3.24 4.04
N SER A 76 -7.42 3.44 2.76
CA SER A 76 -8.55 2.81 2.08
C SER A 76 -8.38 1.30 1.98
N LEU A 77 -7.23 0.81 1.49
CA LEU A 77 -6.92 -0.62 1.42
C LEU A 77 -6.90 -1.25 2.82
N THR A 78 -6.28 -0.58 3.79
CA THR A 78 -6.18 -1.05 5.18
C THR A 78 -7.57 -1.23 5.81
N LYS A 79 -8.44 -0.23 5.67
CA LYS A 79 -9.81 -0.29 6.18
C LYS A 79 -10.62 -1.39 5.50
N PHE A 80 -10.52 -1.51 4.18
CA PHE A 80 -11.24 -2.52 3.40
C PHE A 80 -10.80 -3.93 3.79
N CYS A 81 -9.49 -4.23 3.75
CA CYS A 81 -8.97 -5.54 4.14
C CYS A 81 -9.34 -5.91 5.58
N HIS A 82 -9.25 -4.96 6.51
CA HIS A 82 -9.57 -5.20 7.92
C HIS A 82 -11.07 -5.35 8.19
N LYS A 83 -11.91 -4.46 7.65
CA LYS A 83 -13.34 -4.41 8.01
C LYS A 83 -14.21 -5.27 7.12
N GLU A 84 -14.03 -5.15 5.80
CA GLU A 84 -14.88 -5.88 4.84
C GLU A 84 -14.40 -7.31 4.65
N LEU A 85 -13.10 -7.52 4.46
CA LEU A 85 -12.53 -8.85 4.27
C LEU A 85 -12.17 -9.56 5.57
N ARG A 86 -12.18 -8.85 6.71
CA ARG A 86 -11.84 -9.39 8.04
C ARG A 86 -10.47 -10.03 8.14
N MET A 87 -9.52 -9.56 7.32
CA MET A 87 -8.15 -10.06 7.30
C MET A 87 -7.36 -9.55 8.50
N LYS A 88 -6.27 -10.26 8.86
CA LYS A 88 -5.20 -9.65 9.64
C LYS A 88 -4.47 -8.68 8.71
N THR A 89 -4.39 -7.40 9.09
CA THR A 89 -3.95 -6.33 8.19
C THR A 89 -2.87 -5.50 8.85
N THR A 90 -1.76 -5.28 8.15
CA THR A 90 -0.71 -4.35 8.57
C THR A 90 -0.43 -3.37 7.44
N ALA A 91 -0.28 -2.10 7.75
CA ALA A 91 0.26 -1.10 6.84
C ALA A 91 1.62 -0.60 7.35
N ILE A 92 2.55 -0.34 6.43
CA ILE A 92 3.83 0.31 6.71
C ILE A 92 3.76 1.70 6.10
N GLU A 93 3.96 2.72 6.93
CA GLU A 93 3.87 4.13 6.54
C GLU A 93 5.11 4.89 7.00
N LEU A 94 5.71 5.66 6.11
CA LEU A 94 6.91 6.45 6.41
C LEU A 94 6.60 7.72 7.18
N ASN A 95 5.50 8.40 6.83
CA ASN A 95 5.14 9.70 7.35
C ASN A 95 4.17 9.61 8.56
N PRO A 96 4.62 9.92 9.80
CA PRO A 96 3.75 9.86 10.97
C PRO A 96 2.56 10.81 10.89
N MET A 97 2.65 11.89 10.10
CA MET A 97 1.54 12.82 9.90
C MET A 97 0.42 12.21 9.05
N VAL A 98 0.75 11.31 8.10
CA VAL A 98 -0.26 10.52 7.36
C VAL A 98 -1.03 9.64 8.32
N LEU A 99 -0.35 8.90 9.21
CA LEU A 99 -1.03 8.09 10.23
C LEU A 99 -1.92 8.94 11.14
N HIS A 100 -1.41 10.10 11.58
CA HIS A 100 -2.19 11.01 12.43
C HIS A 100 -3.46 11.50 11.70
N ALA A 101 -3.31 11.95 10.45
CA ALA A 101 -4.44 12.41 9.62
C ALA A 101 -5.45 11.27 9.39
N CYS A 102 -4.97 10.05 9.09
CA CYS A 102 -5.83 8.89 8.88
C CYS A 102 -6.67 8.56 10.11
N ARG A 103 -6.11 8.64 11.30
CA ARG A 103 -6.85 8.38 12.55
C ARG A 103 -7.80 9.51 12.90
N GLY A 104 -7.39 10.77 12.72
CA GLY A 104 -8.19 11.93 13.04
C GLY A 104 -9.35 12.16 12.05
N TRP A 105 -9.09 11.99 10.76
CA TRP A 105 -9.96 12.49 9.71
C TRP A 105 -10.46 11.42 8.73
N PHE A 106 -9.71 10.31 8.52
CA PHE A 106 -10.06 9.25 7.56
C PHE A 106 -10.61 7.98 8.21
N LYS A 107 -11.05 8.08 9.45
CA LYS A 107 -11.72 6.99 10.20
C LYS A 107 -10.92 5.68 10.21
N LEU A 108 -9.59 5.77 10.18
CA LEU A 108 -8.73 4.60 10.38
C LEU A 108 -8.86 4.13 11.83
N PRO A 109 -9.20 2.85 12.09
CA PRO A 109 -9.30 2.33 13.45
C PRO A 109 -7.97 2.41 14.20
N ALA A 110 -8.04 2.45 15.54
CA ALA A 110 -6.85 2.25 16.39
C ALA A 110 -6.26 0.85 16.19
N ASP A 111 -4.95 0.72 16.48
CA ASP A 111 -4.29 -0.58 16.43
C ASP A 111 -4.95 -1.58 17.38
N ASN A 112 -5.02 -2.81 16.92
CA ASN A 112 -5.58 -3.92 17.69
C ASN A 112 -4.88 -5.24 17.25
N ALA A 113 -5.30 -6.37 17.81
CA ALA A 113 -4.68 -7.67 17.50
C ALA A 113 -4.72 -8.08 16.00
N ARG A 114 -5.60 -7.47 15.20
CA ARG A 114 -5.82 -7.82 13.79
C ARG A 114 -5.49 -6.69 12.82
N MET A 115 -5.25 -5.47 13.29
CA MET A 115 -4.90 -4.34 12.44
C MET A 115 -3.88 -3.45 13.14
N GLN A 116 -2.81 -3.12 12.45
CA GLN A 116 -1.78 -2.20 12.96
C GLN A 116 -1.16 -1.37 11.83
N VAL A 117 -0.63 -0.21 12.19
CA VAL A 117 0.22 0.59 11.31
C VAL A 117 1.60 0.71 11.93
N ILE A 118 2.61 0.31 11.17
CA ILE A 118 4.02 0.40 11.54
C ILE A 118 4.59 1.67 10.88
N LEU A 119 5.15 2.56 11.69
CA LEU A 119 5.89 3.71 11.19
C LEU A 119 7.32 3.29 10.84
N GLY A 120 7.69 3.41 9.57
CA GLY A 120 9.01 3.04 9.08
C GLY A 120 9.13 3.06 7.57
N ASP A 121 10.37 2.91 7.12
CA ASP A 121 10.70 2.73 5.71
C ASP A 121 10.29 1.32 5.26
N ALA A 122 9.46 1.25 4.23
CA ALA A 122 8.92 -0.02 3.72
C ALA A 122 10.02 -0.99 3.28
N ALA A 123 11.07 -0.51 2.58
CA ALA A 123 12.17 -1.37 2.12
C ALA A 123 13.00 -1.95 3.27
N GLN A 124 13.10 -1.23 4.38
CA GLN A 124 13.79 -1.73 5.57
C GLN A 124 12.89 -2.66 6.38
N GLU A 125 11.62 -2.33 6.50
CA GLU A 125 10.67 -3.06 7.34
C GLU A 125 10.40 -4.46 6.78
N ILE A 126 10.17 -4.60 5.46
CA ILE A 126 9.85 -5.91 4.84
C ILE A 126 10.99 -6.93 4.91
N ARG A 127 12.24 -6.48 5.12
CA ARG A 127 13.41 -7.35 5.30
C ARG A 127 13.49 -8.00 6.69
N LYS A 128 12.65 -7.57 7.62
CA LYS A 128 12.67 -8.14 8.97
C LYS A 128 12.15 -9.58 8.98
N PRO A 129 12.75 -10.47 9.79
CA PRO A 129 12.40 -11.90 9.78
C PRO A 129 10.93 -12.21 9.99
N GLN A 130 10.20 -11.33 10.68
CA GLN A 130 8.77 -11.49 10.95
C GLN A 130 7.88 -11.47 9.71
N TRP A 131 8.38 -10.98 8.58
CA TRP A 131 7.63 -10.90 7.33
C TRP A 131 7.92 -12.06 6.37
N LEU A 132 8.94 -12.87 6.64
CA LEU A 132 9.38 -13.90 5.72
C LEU A 132 8.31 -15.00 5.55
N GLY A 133 7.76 -15.12 4.35
CA GLY A 133 6.83 -16.19 3.96
C GLY A 133 5.48 -16.18 4.69
N VAL A 134 5.00 -15.01 5.17
CA VAL A 134 3.77 -14.93 5.97
C VAL A 134 2.65 -14.05 5.37
N VAL A 135 2.93 -13.35 4.30
CA VAL A 135 1.98 -12.41 3.67
C VAL A 135 1.24 -13.10 2.54
N ASP A 136 -0.09 -13.09 2.58
CA ASP A 136 -0.93 -13.66 1.53
C ASP A 136 -1.32 -12.62 0.47
N ALA A 137 -1.48 -11.36 0.87
CA ALA A 137 -1.78 -10.24 -0.02
C ALA A 137 -0.87 -9.06 0.29
N LEU A 138 0.13 -8.84 -0.57
CA LEU A 138 1.02 -7.68 -0.49
C LEU A 138 0.53 -6.61 -1.47
N GLN A 139 0.28 -5.41 -0.97
CA GLN A 139 -0.23 -4.30 -1.76
C GLN A 139 0.78 -3.14 -1.71
N VAL A 140 1.40 -2.83 -2.85
CA VAL A 140 2.46 -1.81 -2.98
C VAL A 140 1.88 -0.56 -3.63
N ASP A 141 1.72 0.50 -2.84
CA ASP A 141 1.19 1.80 -3.26
C ASP A 141 2.09 2.91 -2.71
N LEU A 142 3.31 2.99 -3.26
CA LEU A 142 4.38 3.88 -2.81
C LEU A 142 4.68 4.92 -3.89
N TYR A 143 4.28 6.14 -3.63
CA TYR A 143 4.53 7.28 -4.51
C TYR A 143 5.13 8.45 -3.74
N ASP A 144 5.84 9.31 -4.48
CA ASP A 144 6.30 10.60 -3.99
C ASP A 144 5.14 11.62 -3.89
N GLU A 145 5.44 12.80 -3.41
CA GLU A 145 4.47 13.90 -3.25
C GLU A 145 3.85 14.38 -4.56
N GLU A 146 4.52 14.14 -5.69
CA GLU A 146 4.04 14.48 -7.03
C GLU A 146 3.22 13.35 -7.66
N ALA A 147 3.15 12.18 -7.04
CA ALA A 147 2.53 10.96 -7.58
C ALA A 147 3.05 10.61 -8.99
N ALA A 148 4.31 10.97 -9.28
CA ALA A 148 4.88 10.93 -10.62
C ALA A 148 5.65 9.65 -10.93
N ALA A 149 6.20 8.98 -9.90
CA ALA A 149 6.97 7.76 -10.03
C ALA A 149 6.92 6.91 -8.76
N PRO A 150 7.03 5.57 -8.85
CA PRO A 150 7.20 4.71 -7.69
C PRO A 150 8.50 5.06 -6.96
N VAL A 151 8.42 5.26 -5.65
CA VAL A 151 9.59 5.59 -4.80
C VAL A 151 10.55 4.40 -4.68
N LEU A 152 10.00 3.19 -4.60
CA LEU A 152 10.76 1.94 -4.52
C LEU A 152 10.46 1.10 -5.76
N ASP A 153 11.37 1.15 -6.75
CA ASP A 153 11.24 0.42 -8.00
C ASP A 153 12.59 -0.16 -8.42
N THR A 154 13.04 -1.20 -7.70
CA THR A 154 14.27 -1.95 -7.99
C THR A 154 14.03 -3.45 -7.98
N ALA A 155 14.86 -4.22 -8.71
CA ALA A 155 14.76 -5.68 -8.70
C ALA A 155 14.95 -6.25 -7.29
N ASP A 156 15.87 -5.68 -6.50
CA ASP A 156 16.12 -6.10 -5.11
C ASP A 156 14.90 -5.85 -4.23
N PHE A 157 14.23 -4.69 -4.39
CA PHE A 157 12.99 -4.42 -3.66
C PHE A 157 11.89 -5.44 -3.98
N TYR A 158 11.72 -5.78 -5.26
CA TYR A 158 10.73 -6.80 -5.64
C TYR A 158 11.12 -8.21 -5.18
N ALA A 159 12.42 -8.53 -5.10
CA ALA A 159 12.89 -9.77 -4.49
C ALA A 159 12.57 -9.81 -2.98
N ASP A 160 12.77 -8.71 -2.26
CA ASP A 160 12.38 -8.59 -0.86
C ASP A 160 10.85 -8.71 -0.69
N CYS A 161 10.07 -8.08 -1.56
CA CYS A 161 8.61 -8.26 -1.60
C CYS A 161 8.23 -9.73 -1.80
N ARG A 162 8.86 -10.42 -2.77
CA ARG A 162 8.61 -11.84 -3.03
C ARG A 162 8.92 -12.70 -1.81
N ALA A 163 9.97 -12.39 -1.08
CA ALA A 163 10.37 -13.12 0.13
C ALA A 163 9.36 -12.99 1.28
N THR A 164 8.53 -11.94 1.30
CA THR A 164 7.47 -11.80 2.30
C THR A 164 6.27 -12.71 2.04
N LEU A 165 6.04 -13.09 0.78
CA LEU A 165 4.84 -13.81 0.38
C LEU A 165 4.87 -15.28 0.81
N THR A 166 3.70 -15.78 1.20
CA THR A 166 3.46 -17.23 1.27
C THR A 166 3.59 -17.85 -0.13
N GLU A 167 3.60 -19.17 -0.23
CA GLU A 167 3.67 -19.89 -1.52
C GLU A 167 2.53 -19.49 -2.47
N GLU A 168 1.32 -19.30 -1.93
CA GLU A 168 0.12 -18.87 -2.67
C GLU A 168 -0.12 -17.35 -2.59
N GLY A 169 0.82 -16.60 -2.03
CA GLY A 169 0.67 -15.15 -1.83
C GLY A 169 0.73 -14.37 -3.13
N CYS A 170 -0.07 -13.33 -3.21
CA CYS A 170 -0.11 -12.42 -4.37
C CYS A 170 0.38 -11.02 -4.00
N MET A 171 1.12 -10.39 -4.92
CA MET A 171 1.48 -8.98 -4.83
C MET A 171 0.68 -8.17 -5.85
N THR A 172 0.12 -7.04 -5.44
CA THR A 172 -0.42 -6.03 -6.35
C THR A 172 0.40 -4.74 -6.22
N VAL A 173 0.70 -4.13 -7.35
CA VAL A 173 1.50 -2.91 -7.40
C VAL A 173 0.74 -1.85 -8.19
N ASN A 174 0.54 -0.68 -7.61
CA ASN A 174 0.10 0.47 -8.37
C ASN A 174 1.29 0.98 -9.19
N LEU A 175 1.18 0.94 -10.52
CA LEU A 175 2.16 1.50 -11.43
C LEU A 175 1.51 2.62 -12.23
N PHE A 176 1.89 3.84 -11.91
CA PHE A 176 1.50 5.02 -12.65
C PHE A 176 2.72 5.63 -13.33
N GLY A 177 2.61 6.06 -14.58
CA GLY A 177 3.72 6.70 -15.26
C GLY A 177 3.69 6.53 -16.79
N ARG A 178 4.79 6.94 -17.44
CA ARG A 178 4.92 6.85 -18.89
C ARG A 178 5.17 5.40 -19.33
N VAL A 179 4.74 5.04 -20.54
CA VAL A 179 4.91 3.69 -21.11
C VAL A 179 6.35 3.16 -21.00
N SER A 180 7.35 4.04 -21.17
CA SER A 180 8.77 3.63 -21.10
C SER A 180 9.25 3.28 -19.67
N SER A 181 8.65 3.86 -18.64
CA SER A 181 8.96 3.51 -17.23
C SER A 181 8.22 2.23 -16.83
N TYR A 182 6.99 2.05 -17.31
CA TYR A 182 6.17 0.88 -17.04
C TYR A 182 6.87 -0.43 -17.43
N GLN A 183 7.41 -0.52 -18.66
CA GLN A 183 8.11 -1.73 -19.11
C GLN A 183 9.33 -2.04 -18.23
N LYS A 184 10.10 -1.02 -17.82
CA LYS A 184 11.25 -1.21 -16.92
C LYS A 184 10.84 -1.76 -15.56
N SER A 185 9.72 -1.30 -15.01
CA SER A 185 9.19 -1.81 -13.76
C SER A 185 8.71 -3.26 -13.90
N LEU A 186 8.06 -3.61 -15.03
CA LEU A 186 7.71 -5.00 -15.34
C LEU A 186 8.93 -5.92 -15.41
N ASP A 187 10.02 -5.48 -16.08
CA ASP A 187 11.26 -6.27 -16.19
C ASP A 187 11.88 -6.55 -14.81
N LYS A 188 11.83 -5.58 -13.91
CA LYS A 188 12.31 -5.74 -12.52
C LYS A 188 11.44 -6.71 -11.72
N MET A 189 10.11 -6.61 -11.86
CA MET A 189 9.18 -7.57 -11.24
C MET A 189 9.36 -8.97 -11.82
N ALA A 190 9.53 -9.09 -13.14
CA ALA A 190 9.77 -10.38 -13.80
C ALA A 190 11.05 -11.07 -13.31
N ALA A 191 12.08 -10.31 -12.94
CA ALA A 191 13.30 -10.86 -12.34
C ALA A 191 13.05 -11.56 -10.99
N ALA A 192 12.06 -11.09 -10.21
CA ALA A 192 11.73 -11.66 -8.90
C ALA A 192 10.63 -12.74 -8.96
N PHE A 193 9.66 -12.60 -9.86
CA PHE A 193 8.46 -13.44 -9.90
C PHE A 193 8.39 -14.37 -11.11
N GLY A 194 9.15 -14.11 -12.18
CA GLY A 194 8.97 -14.71 -13.49
C GLY A 194 7.92 -13.96 -14.33
N MET A 195 8.13 -13.89 -15.64
CA MET A 195 7.21 -13.15 -16.55
C MET A 195 5.81 -13.78 -16.59
N ASP A 196 5.72 -15.11 -16.52
CA ASP A 196 4.45 -15.86 -16.59
C ASP A 196 3.58 -15.65 -15.33
N ALA A 197 4.15 -15.11 -14.26
CA ALA A 197 3.43 -14.79 -13.02
C ALA A 197 2.87 -13.35 -12.99
N LEU A 198 3.12 -12.55 -14.03
CA LEU A 198 2.70 -11.16 -14.08
C LEU A 198 1.39 -10.97 -14.86
N TRP A 199 0.46 -10.26 -14.26
CA TRP A 199 -0.82 -9.89 -14.84
C TRP A 199 -1.00 -8.37 -14.77
N ALA A 200 -1.51 -7.76 -15.84
CA ALA A 200 -1.81 -6.33 -15.91
C ALA A 200 -3.33 -6.12 -16.04
N PHE A 201 -3.86 -5.19 -15.26
CA PHE A 201 -5.29 -4.85 -15.20
C PHE A 201 -5.53 -3.37 -15.49
#